data_2f776ac90e4df677d1861d51e520708e
#
_entry.id   2f776ac90e4df677d1861d51e520708e
#
_cell.length_a   1.000
_cell.length_b   1.000
_cell.length_c   1.000
_cell.angle_alpha   90.00
_cell.angle_beta   90.00
_cell.angle_gamma   90.00
#
_symmetry.space_group_name_H-M   'P 1'
#
loop_
_entity.id
_entity.type
_entity.pdbx_description
1 polymer ?
#
loop_
_entity_poly.entity_id
_entity_poly.type
_entity_poly.pdbx_seq_one_letter_code
_entity_poly.pdbx_strand_id
1 'polypeptide(L)'
;MVINFEQVHNYYERLVFEDVARLSAEHPTFTPDMLADVACVALNRLPARYVRHDVDLMFYLTEHERHAIDQSMGEVLTFAFAFVAERAAKRVVQS
;
A
#
# COMPACT_ATOMS: atom_id res chain seq x y z
N MET A 1 -3.50 -34.86 5.96
CA MET A 1 -2.96 -33.58 6.45
C MET A 1 -3.66 -32.45 5.68
N VAL A 2 -4.22 -31.50 6.40
CA VAL A 2 -4.81 -30.29 5.78
C VAL A 2 -3.87 -29.12 6.04
N ILE A 3 -3.47 -28.46 4.97
CA ILE A 3 -2.57 -27.30 5.07
C ILE A 3 -3.42 -26.04 4.92
N ASN A 4 -3.24 -25.11 5.87
CA ASN A 4 -3.95 -23.83 5.86
C ASN A 4 -2.97 -22.71 5.50
N PHE A 5 -3.19 -22.05 4.36
CA PHE A 5 -2.38 -20.94 3.87
C PHE A 5 -2.97 -19.56 4.17
N GLU A 6 -4.09 -19.47 4.88
CA GLU A 6 -4.82 -18.22 5.10
C GLU A 6 -3.99 -17.16 5.82
N GLN A 7 -3.04 -17.57 6.65
CA GLN A 7 -2.19 -16.63 7.38
C GLN A 7 -1.04 -16.08 6.54
N VAL A 8 -0.72 -16.73 5.43
CA VAL A 8 0.36 -16.27 4.54
C VAL A 8 -0.13 -15.03 3.78
N HIS A 9 0.57 -13.92 3.96
CA HIS A 9 0.17 -12.65 3.34
C HIS A 9 1.39 -11.77 3.10
N ASN A 10 1.21 -10.78 2.23
CA ASN A 10 2.23 -9.75 2.00
C ASN A 10 2.19 -8.76 3.17
N TYR A 11 3.32 -8.61 3.85
CA TYR A 11 3.48 -7.73 5.00
C TYR A 11 2.99 -6.30 4.72
N TYR A 12 3.18 -5.82 3.48
CA TYR A 12 2.83 -4.46 3.11
C TYR A 12 1.33 -4.21 2.95
N GLU A 13 0.50 -5.25 2.84
CA GLU A 13 -0.94 -5.05 2.60
C GLU A 13 -1.59 -4.20 3.68
N ARG A 14 -1.45 -4.60 4.95
CA ARG A 14 -2.06 -3.87 6.05
C ARG A 14 -1.49 -2.46 6.16
N LEU A 15 -0.18 -2.30 6.01
CA LEU A 15 0.49 -1.00 6.09
C LEU A 15 -0.02 -0.05 5.01
N VAL A 16 -0.13 -0.53 3.78
CA VAL A 16 -0.64 0.27 2.66
C VAL A 16 -2.09 0.65 2.88
N PHE A 17 -2.93 -0.31 3.28
CA PHE A 17 -4.37 -0.05 3.49
C PHE A 17 -4.59 0.98 4.61
N GLU A 18 -3.87 0.87 5.72
CA GLU A 18 -3.96 1.83 6.82
C GLU A 18 -3.51 3.23 6.39
N ASP A 19 -2.41 3.33 5.65
CA ASP A 19 -1.89 4.61 5.20
C ASP A 19 -2.78 5.25 4.14
N VAL A 20 -3.33 4.47 3.21
CA VAL A 20 -4.28 4.99 2.21
C VAL A 20 -5.54 5.52 2.91
N ALA A 21 -6.07 4.77 3.89
CA ALA A 21 -7.23 5.20 4.64
C ALA A 21 -6.95 6.52 5.40
N ARG A 22 -5.79 6.62 6.03
CA ARG A 22 -5.39 7.84 6.76
C ARG A 22 -5.21 9.02 5.81
N LEU A 23 -4.54 8.83 4.68
CA LEU A 23 -4.26 9.89 3.72
C LEU A 23 -5.49 10.30 2.91
N SER A 24 -6.56 9.48 2.91
CA SER A 24 -7.79 9.80 2.17
C SER A 24 -8.40 11.13 2.63
N ALA A 25 -8.19 11.51 3.89
CA ALA A 25 -8.68 12.79 4.43
C ALA A 25 -8.06 14.00 3.70
N GLU A 26 -6.86 13.84 3.15
CA GLU A 26 -6.17 14.89 2.40
C GLU A 26 -6.55 14.90 0.91
N HIS A 27 -7.36 13.91 0.49
CA HIS A 27 -7.77 13.73 -0.91
C HIS A 27 -9.30 13.58 -1.00
N PRO A 28 -10.07 14.63 -0.64
CA PRO A 28 -11.53 14.51 -0.52
C PRO A 28 -12.25 14.23 -1.85
N THR A 29 -11.59 14.44 -2.97
CA THR A 29 -12.19 14.16 -4.29
C THR A 29 -12.01 12.71 -4.74
N PHE A 30 -11.19 11.92 -4.03
CA PHE A 30 -10.97 10.52 -4.37
C PHE A 30 -12.17 9.68 -3.94
N THR A 31 -12.69 8.89 -4.87
CA THR A 31 -13.76 7.92 -4.58
C THR A 31 -13.18 6.70 -3.88
N PRO A 32 -14.03 5.87 -3.22
CA PRO A 32 -13.54 4.60 -2.66
C PRO A 32 -12.83 3.72 -3.69
N ASP A 33 -13.30 3.66 -4.92
CA ASP A 33 -12.66 2.90 -5.99
C ASP A 33 -11.27 3.46 -6.33
N MET A 34 -11.14 4.78 -6.39
CA MET A 34 -9.84 5.43 -6.61
C MET A 34 -8.86 5.10 -5.49
N LEU A 35 -9.33 5.11 -4.24
CA LEU A 35 -8.49 4.77 -3.08
C LEU A 35 -8.05 3.31 -3.13
N ALA A 36 -8.92 2.40 -3.56
CA ALA A 36 -8.54 1.00 -3.78
C ALA A 36 -7.48 0.89 -4.87
N ASP A 37 -7.61 1.66 -5.95
CA ASP A 37 -6.62 1.70 -7.03
C ASP A 37 -5.28 2.23 -6.52
N VAL A 38 -5.28 3.24 -5.65
CA VAL A 38 -4.06 3.74 -5.01
C VAL A 38 -3.34 2.61 -4.27
N ALA A 39 -4.08 1.81 -3.50
CA ALA A 39 -3.51 0.68 -2.79
C ALA A 39 -2.90 -0.35 -3.76
N CYS A 40 -3.58 -0.66 -4.85
CA CYS A 40 -3.08 -1.59 -5.87
C CYS A 40 -1.77 -1.07 -6.50
N VAL A 41 -1.73 0.20 -6.88
CA VAL A 41 -0.52 0.80 -7.48
C VAL A 41 0.64 0.76 -6.48
N ALA A 42 0.38 1.11 -5.23
CA ALA A 42 1.41 1.10 -4.19
C ALA A 42 1.96 -0.30 -3.97
N LEU A 43 1.08 -1.30 -3.81
CA LEU A 43 1.48 -2.68 -3.57
C LEU A 43 2.29 -3.27 -4.72
N ASN A 44 2.00 -2.87 -5.96
CA ASN A 44 2.74 -3.34 -7.13
C ASN A 44 4.12 -2.67 -7.26
N ARG A 45 4.37 -1.58 -6.56
CA ARG A 45 5.67 -0.91 -6.60
C ARG A 45 6.56 -1.25 -5.41
N LEU A 46 6.01 -1.84 -4.37
CA LEU A 46 6.77 -2.32 -3.22
C LEU A 46 7.22 -3.77 -3.48
N PRO A 47 8.46 -4.13 -3.13
CA PRO A 47 8.87 -5.53 -3.22
C PRO A 47 8.03 -6.36 -2.24
N ALA A 48 7.33 -7.35 -2.74
CA ALA A 48 6.47 -8.18 -1.90
C ALA A 48 7.30 -8.89 -0.83
N ARG A 49 6.75 -8.92 0.39
CA ARG A 49 7.38 -9.61 1.51
C ARG A 49 6.32 -10.44 2.22
N TYR A 50 6.36 -11.73 1.96
CA TYR A 50 5.37 -12.65 2.51
C TYR A 50 5.79 -13.10 3.91
N VAL A 51 4.82 -13.09 4.81
CA VAL A 51 4.99 -13.50 6.20
C VAL A 51 3.76 -14.28 6.62
N ARG A 52 3.90 -15.06 7.67
CA ARG A 52 2.74 -15.72 8.30
C ARG A 52 2.25 -14.92 9.51
N HIS A 53 3.17 -14.38 10.30
CA HIS A 53 2.86 -13.52 11.44
C HIS A 53 3.66 -12.23 11.35
N ASP A 54 2.99 -11.09 11.29
CA ASP A 54 3.63 -9.76 11.22
C ASP A 54 4.57 -9.52 12.38
N VAL A 55 4.21 -10.01 13.57
CA VAL A 55 5.00 -9.82 14.78
C VAL A 55 6.38 -10.44 14.67
N ASP A 56 6.51 -11.57 13.98
CA ASP A 56 7.80 -12.23 13.79
C ASP A 56 8.75 -11.34 12.98
N LEU A 57 8.24 -10.72 11.94
CA LEU A 57 9.04 -9.80 11.13
C LEU A 57 9.49 -8.58 11.93
N MET A 58 8.61 -8.02 12.75
CA MET A 58 8.93 -6.85 13.57
C MET A 58 10.09 -7.09 14.53
N PHE A 59 10.23 -8.33 15.02
CA PHE A 59 11.36 -8.70 15.89
C PHE A 59 12.70 -8.69 15.16
N TYR A 60 12.71 -9.00 13.86
CA TYR A 60 13.94 -9.14 13.09
C TYR A 60 14.35 -7.88 12.35
N LEU A 61 13.46 -6.87 12.26
CA LEU A 61 13.78 -5.62 11.58
C LEU A 61 14.67 -4.74 12.46
N THR A 62 15.77 -4.30 11.88
CA THR A 62 16.61 -3.28 12.51
C THR A 62 15.94 -1.91 12.40
N GLU A 63 16.39 -0.92 13.20
CA GLU A 63 15.90 0.45 13.08
C GLU A 63 16.16 1.03 11.68
N HIS A 64 17.30 0.70 11.11
CA HIS A 64 17.65 1.12 9.74
C HIS A 64 16.66 0.56 8.73
N GLU A 65 16.32 -0.73 8.84
CA GLU A 65 15.35 -1.37 7.95
C GLU A 65 13.95 -0.77 8.11
N ARG A 66 13.53 -0.48 9.36
CA ARG A 66 12.24 0.17 9.63
C ARG A 66 12.18 1.55 9.00
N HIS A 67 13.25 2.33 9.14
CA HIS A 67 13.33 3.66 8.55
C HIS A 67 13.26 3.58 7.02
N ALA A 68 13.95 2.61 6.42
CA ALA A 68 13.92 2.39 4.97
C ALA A 68 12.52 2.02 4.49
N ILE A 69 11.79 1.19 5.24
CA ILE A 69 10.41 0.83 4.93
C ILE A 69 9.51 2.06 4.98
N ASP A 70 9.60 2.87 6.03
CA ASP A 70 8.79 4.08 6.18
C ASP A 70 9.06 5.06 5.03
N GLN A 71 10.32 5.23 4.66
CA GLN A 71 10.70 6.10 3.55
C GLN A 71 10.15 5.59 2.22
N SER A 72 10.27 4.29 1.96
CA SER A 72 9.74 3.66 0.75
C SER A 72 8.22 3.79 0.68
N MET A 73 7.53 3.61 1.80
CA MET A 73 6.08 3.76 1.89
C MET A 73 5.67 5.19 1.51
N GLY A 74 6.34 6.20 2.05
CA GLY A 74 6.05 7.60 1.74
C GLY A 74 6.20 7.91 0.26
N GLU A 75 7.30 7.48 -0.34
CA GLU A 75 7.59 7.71 -1.76
C GLU A 75 6.58 6.99 -2.66
N VAL A 76 6.30 5.74 -2.36
CA VAL A 76 5.38 4.90 -3.15
C VAL A 76 3.95 5.44 -3.06
N LEU A 77 3.49 5.87 -1.89
CA LEU A 77 2.15 6.41 -1.73
C LEU A 77 2.00 7.77 -2.42
N THR A 78 3.01 8.63 -2.34
CA THR A 78 3.00 9.90 -3.07
C THR A 78 2.85 9.65 -4.57
N PHE A 79 3.61 8.70 -5.11
CA PHE A 79 3.50 8.30 -6.51
C PHE A 79 2.11 7.75 -6.83
N ALA A 80 1.60 6.84 -6.00
CA ALA A 80 0.35 6.14 -6.25
C ALA A 80 -0.85 7.10 -6.28
N PHE A 81 -0.93 8.04 -5.33
CA PHE A 81 -1.99 9.05 -5.32
C PHE A 81 -1.94 9.92 -6.57
N ALA A 82 -0.75 10.40 -6.95
CA ALA A 82 -0.57 11.23 -8.14
C ALA A 82 -0.93 10.47 -9.42
N PHE A 83 -0.51 9.21 -9.50
CA PHE A 83 -0.78 8.36 -10.67
C PHE A 83 -2.29 8.14 -10.86
N VAL A 84 -3.01 7.81 -9.80
CA VAL A 84 -4.46 7.57 -9.87
C VAL A 84 -5.21 8.86 -10.19
N ALA A 85 -4.81 9.99 -9.60
CA ALA A 85 -5.42 11.29 -9.91
C ALA A 85 -5.26 11.65 -11.38
N GLU A 86 -4.07 11.43 -11.94
CA GLU A 86 -3.79 11.71 -13.35
C GLU A 86 -4.63 10.84 -14.27
N ARG A 87 -4.76 9.55 -13.97
CA ARG A 87 -5.57 8.63 -14.76
C ARG A 87 -7.06 9.00 -14.69
N ALA A 88 -7.55 9.39 -13.53
CA ALA A 88 -8.93 9.83 -13.37
C ALA A 88 -9.23 11.09 -14.21
N ALA A 89 -8.31 12.05 -14.20
CA ALA A 89 -8.42 13.26 -14.99
C ALA A 89 -8.48 12.96 -16.50
N LYS A 90 -7.62 12.03 -16.96
CA LYS A 90 -7.62 11.60 -18.36
C LYS A 90 -8.93 10.93 -18.77
N ARG A 91 -9.52 10.11 -17.90
CA ARG A 91 -10.81 9.47 -18.17
C ARG A 91 -11.93 10.49 -18.33
N VAL A 92 -11.95 11.53 -17.52
CA VAL A 92 -12.94 12.61 -17.61
C VAL A 92 -12.81 13.34 -18.93
N VAL A 93 -11.57 13.62 -19.38
CA VAL A 93 -11.34 14.31 -20.65
C VAL A 93 -11.72 13.46 -21.86
N GLN A 94 -11.58 12.14 -21.77
CA GLN A 94 -11.88 11.19 -22.86
C GLN A 94 -13.36 10.80 -22.93
N SER A 95 -14.12 11.04 -21.88
CA SER A 95 -15.57 10.78 -21.88
C SER A 95 -16.34 12.02 -22.32
#